data_963450e7c5e7e84c24aff243d89e3fb9
#
_entry.id   963450e7c5e7e84c24aff243d89e3fb9
#
_cell.length_a   1.000
_cell.length_b   1.000
_cell.length_c   1.000
_cell.angle_alpha   90.00
_cell.angle_beta   90.00
_cell.angle_gamma   90.00
#
_symmetry.space_group_name_H-M   'P 1'
#
loop_
_entity.id
_entity.type
_entity.pdbx_description
1 polymer ?
#
loop_
_entity_poly.entity_id
_entity_poly.type
_entity_poly.pdbx_seq_one_letter_code
_entity_poly.pdbx_strand_id
1 'polypeptide(L)'
;MSHVPTEKDTRDPQPFEFRSPRGVRKIESHSRNWNGITVSNIVHYLDHGKVWHDISSRETTVAIVLEQIGGYAEPRLNLNRPTPRSRFDAGHATFVPADMPVWGYSDGIRSVRELRMSFPPALLGSILGDELDQAKIDKPVLMLYDDQIARCAALLADECREPLIGSRLYGENLTTALTAALFTSRKAPTQRAQGLSRWQLRQAMDYLEGHMMQDISLEEMAKLAGLSQSQFARLFKVSTGMPPYKWSLDARIKRAQELLLLGKESISAIAIQTGFADQSHFTKTFRRATGATPKDWQRKRKL
;
A
#
# COMPACT_ATOMS: atom_id res chain seq x y z
N MET A 1 -16.28 -22.37 -10.27
CA MET A 1 -17.08 -22.49 -9.04
C MET A 1 -16.15 -22.16 -7.89
N SER A 2 -16.27 -20.93 -7.39
CA SER A 2 -15.41 -20.37 -6.35
C SER A 2 -15.92 -20.84 -4.98
N HIS A 3 -15.09 -21.62 -4.31
CA HIS A 3 -15.40 -22.08 -2.95
C HIS A 3 -15.18 -20.91 -1.98
N VAL A 4 -16.28 -20.36 -1.48
CA VAL A 4 -16.29 -19.47 -0.31
C VAL A 4 -16.11 -20.40 0.90
N PRO A 5 -15.16 -20.16 1.81
CA PRO A 5 -15.02 -20.98 3.01
C PRO A 5 -16.25 -20.79 3.90
N THR A 6 -16.98 -21.87 4.14
CA THR A 6 -18.03 -21.95 5.16
C THR A 6 -17.41 -21.85 6.56
N GLU A 7 -18.09 -21.13 7.45
CA GLU A 7 -17.86 -21.04 8.88
C GLU A 7 -17.75 -22.44 9.52
N LYS A 8 -16.56 -22.92 9.76
CA LYS A 8 -16.16 -23.89 10.79
C LYS A 8 -14.83 -24.55 10.40
N ASP A 9 -13.72 -23.90 10.66
CA ASP A 9 -12.46 -24.62 10.83
C ASP A 9 -11.71 -24.04 12.04
N THR A 10 -12.12 -24.52 13.23
CA THR A 10 -11.43 -24.29 14.49
C THR A 10 -10.22 -25.23 14.55
N ARG A 11 -9.12 -24.85 13.88
CA ARG A 11 -7.82 -25.48 14.08
C ARG A 11 -6.88 -24.54 14.79
N ASP A 12 -6.22 -25.10 15.82
CA ASP A 12 -5.18 -24.44 16.63
C ASP A 12 -4.18 -23.68 15.75
N PRO A 13 -4.02 -22.37 15.91
CA PRO A 13 -3.09 -21.59 15.10
C PRO A 13 -1.65 -21.91 15.53
N GLN A 14 -0.90 -22.52 14.65
CA GLN A 14 0.57 -22.63 14.76
C GLN A 14 1.21 -21.24 14.61
N PRO A 15 2.37 -20.96 15.25
CA PRO A 15 3.07 -19.70 15.07
C PRO A 15 3.54 -19.60 13.62
N PHE A 16 3.09 -18.55 12.94
CA PHE A 16 3.45 -18.11 11.60
C PHE A 16 4.00 -19.19 10.63
N GLU A 17 3.25 -20.24 10.37
CA GLU A 17 3.37 -20.94 9.12
C GLU A 17 2.63 -20.11 8.08
N PHE A 18 3.37 -19.48 7.17
CA PHE A 18 2.84 -18.97 5.93
C PHE A 18 2.16 -20.14 5.21
N ARG A 19 0.89 -20.38 5.49
CA ARG A 19 0.06 -21.20 4.62
C ARG A 19 0.08 -20.45 3.29
N SER A 20 0.80 -20.97 2.30
CA SER A 20 0.88 -20.36 0.98
C SER A 20 -0.54 -20.05 0.52
N PRO A 21 -0.96 -18.78 0.50
CA PRO A 21 -2.27 -18.43 0.04
C PRO A 21 -2.35 -18.84 -1.44
N ARG A 22 -3.49 -19.30 -1.88
CA ARG A 22 -3.71 -19.61 -3.31
C ARG A 22 -3.41 -18.36 -4.12
N GLY A 23 -2.50 -18.46 -5.09
CA GLY A 23 -2.10 -17.33 -5.92
C GLY A 23 -0.80 -16.61 -5.49
N VAL A 24 -0.08 -17.09 -4.49
CA VAL A 24 1.29 -16.65 -4.19
C VAL A 24 2.28 -17.61 -4.82
N ARG A 25 3.09 -17.11 -5.76
CA ARG A 25 4.11 -17.92 -6.47
C ARG A 25 5.39 -18.07 -5.65
N LYS A 26 5.82 -17.01 -4.98
CA LYS A 26 7.08 -16.95 -4.24
C LYS A 26 7.00 -15.92 -3.14
N ILE A 27 7.64 -16.19 -2.02
CA ILE A 27 7.87 -15.24 -0.94
C ILE A 27 9.37 -15.21 -0.66
N GLU A 28 9.95 -14.02 -0.63
CA GLU A 28 11.31 -13.77 -0.17
C GLU A 28 11.22 -12.99 1.14
N SER A 29 11.93 -13.43 2.18
CA SER A 29 11.87 -12.78 3.49
C SER A 29 13.26 -12.73 4.13
N HIS A 30 13.60 -11.55 4.64
CA HIS A 30 14.80 -11.32 5.46
C HIS A 30 14.33 -10.75 6.79
N SER A 31 14.56 -11.51 7.87
CA SER A 31 14.08 -11.16 9.21
C SER A 31 15.23 -10.90 10.17
N ARG A 32 15.02 -9.95 11.06
CA ARG A 32 15.91 -9.60 12.16
C ARG A 32 15.09 -9.41 13.43
N ASN A 33 15.75 -9.55 14.58
CA ASN A 33 15.13 -9.20 15.85
C ASN A 33 15.93 -8.06 16.49
N TRP A 34 15.23 -6.94 16.73
CA TRP A 34 15.77 -5.78 17.42
C TRP A 34 14.84 -5.41 18.57
N ASN A 35 15.42 -5.28 19.75
CA ASN A 35 14.68 -4.92 20.97
C ASN A 35 13.48 -5.85 21.27
N GLY A 36 13.57 -7.13 20.90
CA GLY A 36 12.48 -8.10 21.08
C GLY A 36 11.39 -8.02 20.00
N ILE A 37 11.50 -7.08 19.04
CA ILE A 37 10.58 -6.94 17.91
C ILE A 37 11.13 -7.72 16.72
N THR A 38 10.32 -8.60 16.15
CA THR A 38 10.67 -9.26 14.90
C THR A 38 10.32 -8.33 13.74
N VAL A 39 11.32 -7.98 12.95
CA VAL A 39 11.20 -7.11 11.79
C VAL A 39 11.57 -7.90 10.54
N SER A 40 10.71 -7.89 9.54
CA SER A 40 10.87 -8.67 8.32
C SER A 40 10.65 -7.80 7.08
N ASN A 41 11.63 -7.78 6.19
CA ASN A 41 11.45 -7.28 4.82
C ASN A 41 10.95 -8.43 3.96
N ILE A 42 9.75 -8.34 3.45
CA ILE A 42 9.07 -9.42 2.75
C ILE A 42 8.72 -8.98 1.34
N VAL A 43 9.00 -9.81 0.35
CA VAL A 43 8.57 -9.61 -1.03
C VAL A 43 7.65 -10.76 -1.41
N HIS A 44 6.42 -10.45 -1.72
CA HIS A 44 5.42 -11.39 -2.22
C HIS A 44 5.36 -11.29 -3.75
N TYR A 45 5.50 -12.40 -4.45
CA TYR A 45 5.26 -12.53 -5.89
C TYR A 45 3.95 -13.27 -6.09
N LEU A 46 3.00 -12.64 -6.77
CA LEU A 46 1.62 -13.10 -6.89
C LEU A 46 1.30 -13.56 -8.32
N ASP A 47 0.33 -14.45 -8.44
CA ASP A 47 -0.30 -14.76 -9.72
C ASP A 47 -1.24 -13.64 -10.15
N HIS A 48 -1.57 -13.62 -11.46
CA HIS A 48 -2.56 -12.65 -11.94
C HIS A 48 -3.96 -13.00 -11.42
N GLY A 49 -4.67 -12.00 -10.94
CA GLY A 49 -6.06 -12.11 -10.52
C GLY A 49 -6.30 -11.68 -9.08
N LYS A 50 -7.45 -12.11 -8.55
CA LYS A 50 -7.87 -11.79 -7.19
C LYS A 50 -7.30 -12.81 -6.21
N VAL A 51 -6.55 -12.33 -5.23
CA VAL A 51 -5.97 -13.16 -4.18
C VAL A 51 -6.48 -12.71 -2.83
N TRP A 52 -6.82 -13.66 -1.99
CA TRP A 52 -7.20 -13.47 -0.61
C TRP A 52 -6.28 -14.26 0.29
N HIS A 53 -5.83 -13.66 1.38
CA HIS A 53 -5.02 -14.34 2.38
C HIS A 53 -5.37 -13.82 3.78
N ASP A 54 -5.30 -14.71 4.76
CA ASP A 54 -5.42 -14.36 6.16
C ASP A 54 -4.13 -13.67 6.63
N ILE A 55 -4.24 -12.47 7.17
CA ILE A 55 -3.12 -11.72 7.74
C ILE A 55 -3.25 -11.57 9.27
N SER A 56 -4.18 -12.29 9.88
CA SER A 56 -4.35 -12.34 11.33
C SER A 56 -3.11 -12.92 12.01
N SER A 57 -2.80 -12.46 13.21
CA SER A 57 -1.65 -12.91 13.99
C SER A 57 -1.97 -12.96 15.47
N ARG A 58 -1.31 -13.88 16.20
CA ARG A 58 -1.31 -13.90 17.68
C ARG A 58 -0.54 -12.74 18.30
N GLU A 59 0.28 -12.07 17.52
CA GLU A 59 1.03 -10.89 17.94
C GLU A 59 0.44 -9.65 17.27
N THR A 60 0.54 -8.53 17.96
CA THR A 60 0.27 -7.23 17.35
C THR A 60 1.21 -7.04 16.17
N THR A 61 0.68 -6.71 15.00
CA THR A 61 1.45 -6.64 13.76
C THR A 61 1.28 -5.28 13.08
N VAL A 62 2.37 -4.76 12.57
CA VAL A 62 2.37 -3.61 11.65
C VAL A 62 2.97 -4.05 10.33
N ALA A 63 2.23 -3.85 9.24
CA ALA A 63 2.71 -4.05 7.88
C ALA A 63 2.77 -2.70 7.16
N ILE A 64 3.92 -2.36 6.60
CA ILE A 64 4.14 -1.11 5.86
C ILE A 64 4.51 -1.49 4.43
N VAL A 65 3.61 -1.19 3.48
CA VAL A 65 3.84 -1.47 2.07
C VAL A 65 4.84 -0.47 1.51
N LEU A 66 5.99 -0.94 1.09
CA LEU A 66 7.10 -0.12 0.57
C LEU A 66 7.05 0.02 -0.95
N GLU A 67 6.68 -1.06 -1.63
CA GLU A 67 6.57 -1.10 -3.09
C GLU A 67 5.41 -2.01 -3.50
N GLN A 68 4.72 -1.62 -4.56
CA GLN A 68 3.62 -2.38 -5.15
C GLN A 68 3.70 -2.28 -6.67
N ILE A 69 3.73 -3.42 -7.35
CA ILE A 69 3.77 -3.48 -8.82
C ILE A 69 2.52 -4.20 -9.33
N GLY A 70 1.83 -3.56 -10.27
CA GLY A 70 0.58 -4.02 -10.84
C GLY A 70 -0.62 -3.36 -10.19
N GLY A 71 -1.72 -4.08 -10.04
CA GLY A 71 -3.00 -3.60 -9.55
C GLY A 71 -2.98 -3.01 -8.14
N TYR A 72 -3.81 -3.49 -7.24
CA TYR A 72 -3.83 -2.96 -5.87
C TYR A 72 -3.98 -4.05 -4.82
N ALA A 73 -3.47 -3.76 -3.61
CA ALA A 73 -3.68 -4.56 -2.42
C ALA A 73 -4.27 -3.70 -1.30
N GLU A 74 -5.12 -4.31 -0.48
CA GLU A 74 -5.71 -3.65 0.68
C GLU A 74 -5.98 -4.65 1.81
N PRO A 75 -5.80 -4.26 3.08
CA PRO A 75 -6.30 -5.02 4.21
C PRO A 75 -7.81 -4.80 4.35
N ARG A 76 -8.56 -5.82 4.75
CA ARG A 76 -10.00 -5.73 5.00
C ARG A 76 -10.36 -6.37 6.34
N LEU A 77 -11.21 -5.68 7.10
CA LEU A 77 -11.84 -6.24 8.31
C LEU A 77 -13.08 -7.09 7.98
N ASN A 78 -13.60 -6.94 6.78
CA ASN A 78 -14.75 -7.68 6.27
C ASN A 78 -14.52 -8.01 4.81
N LEU A 79 -14.67 -9.28 4.44
CA LEU A 79 -14.46 -9.78 3.08
C LEU A 79 -15.25 -9.00 2.01
N ASN A 80 -16.47 -8.59 2.35
CA ASN A 80 -17.40 -7.94 1.43
C ASN A 80 -17.31 -6.41 1.40
N ARG A 81 -16.47 -5.80 2.26
CA ARG A 81 -16.35 -4.34 2.35
C ARG A 81 -14.91 -3.90 2.08
N PRO A 82 -14.65 -3.23 0.95
CA PRO A 82 -13.36 -2.59 0.71
C PRO A 82 -12.98 -1.62 1.83
N THR A 83 -11.69 -1.57 2.14
CA THR A 83 -11.18 -0.57 3.09
C THR A 83 -11.30 0.81 2.46
N PRO A 84 -11.90 1.79 3.15
CA PRO A 84 -11.91 3.16 2.67
C PRO A 84 -10.46 3.64 2.50
N ARG A 85 -10.08 3.98 1.29
CA ARG A 85 -8.72 4.40 0.96
C ARG A 85 -8.73 5.77 0.30
N SER A 86 -7.73 6.55 0.61
CA SER A 86 -7.49 7.84 -0.02
C SER A 86 -6.41 7.81 -1.10
N ARG A 87 -5.62 6.73 -1.15
CA ARG A 87 -4.50 6.52 -2.07
C ARG A 87 -4.46 5.07 -2.52
N PHE A 88 -3.86 4.83 -3.70
CA PHE A 88 -3.64 3.49 -4.25
C PHE A 88 -2.15 3.11 -4.28
N ASP A 89 -1.30 3.95 -3.71
CA ASP A 89 0.15 3.81 -3.78
C ASP A 89 0.70 3.06 -2.57
N ALA A 90 1.93 2.56 -2.70
CA ALA A 90 2.75 2.14 -1.58
C ALA A 90 2.98 3.30 -0.58
N GLY A 91 3.55 3.00 0.58
CA GLY A 91 3.84 3.99 1.63
C GLY A 91 2.76 4.06 2.71
N HIS A 92 1.86 3.08 2.77
CA HIS A 92 0.88 3.00 3.86
C HIS A 92 1.25 1.94 4.88
N ALA A 93 0.92 2.23 6.14
CA ALA A 93 1.05 1.31 7.26
C ALA A 93 -0.33 0.77 7.65
N THR A 94 -0.39 -0.51 7.98
CA THR A 94 -1.56 -1.19 8.53
C THR A 94 -1.16 -1.77 9.87
N PHE A 95 -1.88 -1.38 10.90
CA PHE A 95 -1.73 -1.90 12.25
C PHE A 95 -2.88 -2.85 12.56
N VAL A 96 -2.55 -4.04 13.04
CA VAL A 96 -3.51 -5.08 13.41
C VAL A 96 -3.21 -5.53 14.84
N PRO A 97 -4.15 -5.34 15.79
CA PRO A 97 -4.04 -5.91 17.13
C PRO A 97 -3.89 -7.43 17.09
N ALA A 98 -3.29 -8.00 18.14
CA ALA A 98 -3.21 -9.45 18.33
C ALA A 98 -4.60 -10.09 18.25
N ASP A 99 -4.67 -11.29 17.68
CA ASP A 99 -5.89 -12.12 17.56
C ASP A 99 -7.06 -11.46 16.79
N MET A 100 -6.83 -10.34 16.11
CA MET A 100 -7.85 -9.68 15.31
C MET A 100 -7.91 -10.27 13.90
N PRO A 101 -9.08 -10.73 13.41
CA PRO A 101 -9.22 -11.24 12.06
C PRO A 101 -9.12 -10.09 11.04
N VAL A 102 -8.12 -10.19 10.16
CA VAL A 102 -7.89 -9.24 9.05
C VAL A 102 -7.49 -10.01 7.80
N TRP A 103 -8.07 -9.62 6.69
CA TRP A 103 -7.87 -10.24 5.39
C TRP A 103 -7.05 -9.34 4.48
N GLY A 104 -6.04 -9.88 3.83
CA GLY A 104 -5.37 -9.24 2.71
C GLY A 104 -6.13 -9.54 1.42
N TYR A 105 -6.49 -8.52 0.68
CA TYR A 105 -7.05 -8.62 -0.66
C TYR A 105 -6.13 -7.97 -1.67
N SER A 106 -5.91 -8.63 -2.78
CA SER A 106 -5.19 -8.04 -3.91
C SER A 106 -5.88 -8.37 -5.24
N ASP A 107 -5.78 -7.45 -6.20
CA ASP A 107 -6.31 -7.62 -7.55
C ASP A 107 -5.30 -7.09 -8.56
N GLY A 108 -4.86 -7.94 -9.48
CA GLY A 108 -3.89 -7.60 -10.52
C GLY A 108 -2.46 -7.30 -10.03
N ILE A 109 -2.16 -7.52 -8.75
CA ILE A 109 -0.82 -7.35 -8.19
C ILE A 109 0.11 -8.44 -8.70
N ARG A 110 1.36 -8.04 -9.01
CA ARG A 110 2.46 -8.95 -9.37
C ARG A 110 3.45 -9.13 -8.24
N SER A 111 3.79 -8.03 -7.59
CA SER A 111 4.62 -8.10 -6.40
C SER A 111 4.29 -6.99 -5.42
N VAL A 112 4.44 -7.31 -4.13
CA VAL A 112 4.37 -6.38 -3.01
C VAL A 112 5.61 -6.57 -2.17
N ARG A 113 6.31 -5.47 -1.89
CA ARG A 113 7.38 -5.42 -0.88
C ARG A 113 6.84 -4.70 0.34
N GLU A 114 6.95 -5.32 1.50
CA GLU A 114 6.52 -4.75 2.76
C GLU A 114 7.58 -4.92 3.86
N LEU A 115 7.59 -3.97 4.79
CA LEU A 115 8.20 -4.17 6.10
C LEU A 115 7.13 -4.63 7.06
N ARG A 116 7.33 -5.78 7.70
CA ARG A 116 6.45 -6.28 8.76
C ARG A 116 7.16 -6.24 10.10
N MET A 117 6.48 -5.72 11.12
CA MET A 117 6.93 -5.71 12.49
C MET A 117 5.94 -6.50 13.33
N SER A 118 6.44 -7.46 14.13
CA SER A 118 5.62 -8.25 15.05
C SER A 118 6.06 -7.97 16.48
N PHE A 119 5.07 -7.67 17.32
CA PHE A 119 5.26 -7.25 18.71
C PHE A 119 4.69 -8.30 19.64
N PRO A 120 5.51 -8.95 20.45
CA PRO A 120 5.01 -9.81 21.52
C PRO A 120 4.06 -9.05 22.45
N PRO A 121 3.02 -9.70 23.03
CA PRO A 121 1.94 -9.00 23.74
C PRO A 121 2.39 -8.06 24.87
N ALA A 122 3.43 -8.41 25.60
CA ALA A 122 3.92 -7.61 26.73
C ALA A 122 4.91 -6.49 26.33
N LEU A 123 5.36 -6.47 25.07
CA LEU A 123 6.53 -5.66 24.69
C LEU A 123 6.18 -4.18 24.48
N LEU A 124 5.02 -3.89 23.89
CA LEU A 124 4.62 -2.50 23.61
C LEU A 124 4.51 -1.65 24.87
N GLY A 125 3.94 -2.21 25.94
CA GLY A 125 3.87 -1.54 27.23
C GLY A 125 5.23 -1.24 27.85
N SER A 126 6.20 -2.17 27.70
CA SER A 126 7.56 -1.99 28.23
C SER A 126 8.41 -0.99 27.44
N ILE A 127 8.16 -0.85 26.12
CA ILE A 127 8.94 0.07 25.26
C ILE A 127 8.40 1.48 25.37
N LEU A 128 7.09 1.67 25.38
CA LEU A 128 6.43 2.98 25.28
C LEU A 128 6.01 3.54 26.64
N GLY A 129 5.91 2.69 27.68
CA GLY A 129 5.54 3.13 29.03
C GLY A 129 4.29 4.03 29.01
N ASP A 130 4.37 5.18 29.69
CA ASP A 130 3.29 6.14 29.78
C ASP A 130 2.97 6.88 28.46
N GLU A 131 3.81 6.75 27.45
CA GLU A 131 3.57 7.33 26.12
C GLU A 131 2.61 6.49 25.27
N LEU A 132 2.27 5.30 25.75
CA LEU A 132 1.41 4.36 25.05
C LEU A 132 -0.04 4.87 25.06
N ASP A 133 -0.57 5.12 23.87
CA ASP A 133 -2.00 5.41 23.69
C ASP A 133 -2.76 4.07 23.57
N GLN A 134 -3.28 3.59 24.73
CA GLN A 134 -4.02 2.33 24.83
C GLN A 134 -5.19 2.27 23.83
N ALA A 135 -5.87 3.38 23.58
CA ALA A 135 -6.99 3.42 22.65
C ALA A 135 -6.58 3.16 21.18
N LYS A 136 -5.28 3.29 20.86
CA LYS A 136 -4.74 2.96 19.53
C LYS A 136 -4.34 1.49 19.40
N ILE A 137 -4.02 0.81 20.51
CA ILE A 137 -3.58 -0.58 20.46
C ILE A 137 -4.74 -1.53 20.27
N ASP A 138 -5.92 -1.19 20.79
CA ASP A 138 -7.10 -2.06 20.77
C ASP A 138 -7.89 -1.97 19.46
N LYS A 139 -7.52 -1.05 18.56
CA LYS A 139 -8.24 -0.82 17.31
C LYS A 139 -7.33 -0.93 16.10
N PRO A 140 -7.75 -1.64 15.05
CA PRO A 140 -6.97 -1.71 13.83
C PRO A 140 -6.93 -0.34 13.14
N VAL A 141 -5.78 0.00 12.59
CA VAL A 141 -5.60 1.16 11.72
C VAL A 141 -5.21 0.65 10.36
N LEU A 142 -6.08 0.82 9.37
CA LEU A 142 -5.84 0.32 8.03
C LEU A 142 -5.39 1.45 7.11
N MET A 143 -4.32 1.21 6.38
CA MET A 143 -3.80 2.10 5.34
C MET A 143 -3.52 3.55 5.83
N LEU A 144 -2.80 3.66 6.95
CA LEU A 144 -2.30 4.95 7.43
C LEU A 144 -1.17 5.45 6.54
N TYR A 145 -1.29 6.64 5.98
CA TYR A 145 -0.22 7.29 5.21
C TYR A 145 0.52 8.30 6.08
N ASP A 146 1.80 8.06 6.27
CA ASP A 146 2.73 8.98 6.93
C ASP A 146 4.11 8.85 6.28
N ASP A 147 4.59 9.95 5.68
CA ASP A 147 5.85 9.95 4.94
C ASP A 147 7.07 9.68 5.84
N GLN A 148 7.03 9.98 7.13
CA GLN A 148 8.13 9.66 8.06
C GLN A 148 8.14 8.18 8.38
N ILE A 149 6.96 7.58 8.64
CA ILE A 149 6.81 6.14 8.84
C ILE A 149 7.33 5.40 7.61
N ALA A 150 6.90 5.80 6.41
CA ALA A 150 7.32 5.15 5.16
C ALA A 150 8.83 5.22 4.93
N ARG A 151 9.46 6.39 5.16
CA ARG A 151 10.93 6.54 5.02
C ARG A 151 11.70 5.74 6.05
N CYS A 152 11.29 5.77 7.31
CA CYS A 152 11.93 5.00 8.37
C CYS A 152 11.81 3.49 8.10
N ALA A 153 10.66 3.04 7.64
CA ALA A 153 10.40 1.66 7.26
C ALA A 153 11.27 1.20 6.08
N ALA A 154 11.50 2.06 5.09
CA ALA A 154 12.37 1.74 3.96
C ALA A 154 13.82 1.51 4.41
N LEU A 155 14.36 2.40 5.26
CA LEU A 155 15.71 2.24 5.83
C LEU A 155 15.84 0.93 6.64
N LEU A 156 14.82 0.62 7.44
CA LEU A 156 14.83 -0.58 8.27
C LEU A 156 14.68 -1.86 7.42
N ALA A 157 13.94 -1.81 6.32
CA ALA A 157 13.81 -2.92 5.37
C ALA A 157 15.13 -3.19 4.62
N ASP A 158 15.88 -2.15 4.28
CA ASP A 158 17.19 -2.28 3.66
C ASP A 158 18.21 -2.88 4.66
N GLU A 159 18.15 -2.47 5.93
CA GLU A 159 18.96 -3.05 7.01
C GLU A 159 18.63 -4.53 7.28
N CYS A 160 17.37 -4.96 7.11
CA CYS A 160 17.02 -6.38 7.17
C CYS A 160 17.70 -7.19 6.08
N ARG A 161 17.81 -6.64 4.87
CA ARG A 161 18.35 -7.32 3.69
C ARG A 161 19.87 -7.33 3.67
N GLU A 162 20.47 -6.17 3.88
CA GLU A 162 21.91 -5.94 3.80
C GLU A 162 22.39 -5.15 5.03
N PRO A 163 22.62 -5.82 6.16
CA PRO A 163 23.01 -5.12 7.38
C PRO A 163 24.35 -4.41 7.22
N LEU A 164 24.42 -3.17 7.67
CA LEU A 164 25.69 -2.46 7.77
C LEU A 164 26.63 -3.15 8.77
N ILE A 165 27.91 -3.23 8.48
CA ILE A 165 28.91 -3.87 9.35
C ILE A 165 28.92 -3.14 10.71
N GLY A 166 28.65 -3.88 11.80
CA GLY A 166 28.61 -3.34 13.16
C GLY A 166 27.31 -2.63 13.55
N SER A 167 26.24 -2.78 12.77
CA SER A 167 25.05 -1.94 12.80
C SER A 167 23.90 -2.41 13.69
N ARG A 168 24.12 -3.32 14.65
CA ARG A 168 23.05 -3.69 15.60
C ARG A 168 22.36 -2.46 16.19
N LEU A 169 23.15 -1.48 16.64
CA LEU A 169 22.67 -0.23 17.19
C LEU A 169 21.81 0.58 16.18
N TYR A 170 22.16 0.54 14.90
CA TYR A 170 21.40 1.24 13.86
C TYR A 170 20.01 0.64 13.70
N GLY A 171 19.88 -0.68 13.53
CA GLY A 171 18.61 -1.38 13.45
C GLY A 171 17.76 -1.23 14.73
N GLU A 172 18.38 -1.30 15.92
CA GLU A 172 17.70 -1.10 17.20
C GLU A 172 17.10 0.32 17.32
N ASN A 173 17.87 1.36 16.95
CA ASN A 173 17.37 2.74 16.99
C ASN A 173 16.31 3.02 15.95
N LEU A 174 16.44 2.52 14.72
CA LEU A 174 15.40 2.65 13.70
C LEU A 174 14.11 1.95 14.13
N THR A 175 14.21 0.75 14.71
CA THR A 175 13.07 0.00 15.23
C THR A 175 12.36 0.77 16.34
N THR A 176 13.11 1.34 17.29
CA THR A 176 12.57 2.17 18.35
C THR A 176 11.90 3.44 17.81
N ALA A 177 12.57 4.15 16.89
CA ALA A 177 12.03 5.37 16.29
C ALA A 177 10.73 5.10 15.49
N LEU A 178 10.70 4.00 14.73
CA LEU A 178 9.52 3.61 13.97
C LEU A 178 8.38 3.19 14.91
N THR A 179 8.67 2.42 15.96
CA THR A 179 7.69 2.02 16.99
C THR A 179 7.10 3.25 17.67
N ALA A 180 7.94 4.20 18.12
CA ALA A 180 7.46 5.45 18.67
C ALA A 180 6.58 6.23 17.69
N ALA A 181 6.99 6.35 16.42
CA ALA A 181 6.19 7.06 15.41
C ALA A 181 4.82 6.41 15.16
N LEU A 182 4.72 5.08 15.28
CA LEU A 182 3.48 4.34 15.07
C LEU A 182 2.51 4.47 16.26
N PHE A 183 3.00 4.44 17.49
CA PHE A 183 2.16 4.27 18.67
C PHE A 183 2.04 5.50 19.58
N THR A 184 3.00 6.44 19.56
CA THR A 184 2.85 7.66 20.38
C THR A 184 1.77 8.57 19.83
N SER A 185 1.04 9.21 20.73
CA SER A 185 0.07 10.25 20.37
C SER A 185 0.79 11.45 19.79
N ARG A 186 1.00 11.47 18.46
CA ARG A 186 1.12 12.78 17.83
C ARG A 186 -0.20 13.48 18.04
N LYS A 187 -0.19 14.61 18.76
CA LYS A 187 -1.32 15.55 18.70
C LYS A 187 -1.66 15.67 17.24
N ALA A 188 -2.87 15.22 16.86
CA ALA A 188 -3.33 15.31 15.48
C ALA A 188 -2.94 16.70 15.01
N PRO A 189 -2.23 16.86 13.88
CA PRO A 189 -1.85 18.18 13.42
C PRO A 189 -3.11 18.99 13.42
N THR A 190 -3.14 20.01 14.26
CA THR A 190 -4.25 20.93 14.45
C THR A 190 -4.80 21.29 13.08
N GLN A 191 -6.01 20.81 12.78
CA GLN A 191 -6.88 21.17 11.66
C GLN A 191 -6.15 21.79 10.43
N ARG A 192 -5.22 21.05 9.83
CA ARG A 192 -4.72 21.43 8.52
C ARG A 192 -5.65 20.83 7.50
N ALA A 193 -6.47 21.71 6.96
CA ALA A 193 -7.34 21.54 5.80
C ALA A 193 -7.99 20.15 5.74
N GLN A 194 -9.22 20.08 6.26
CA GLN A 194 -10.09 18.93 6.00
C GLN A 194 -10.06 18.67 4.49
N GLY A 195 -9.63 17.47 4.07
CA GLY A 195 -9.69 17.04 2.69
C GLY A 195 -11.15 16.87 2.25
N LEU A 196 -11.34 16.22 1.11
CA LEU A 196 -12.66 15.80 0.67
C LEU A 196 -13.29 14.87 1.72
N SER A 197 -14.60 15.00 1.94
CA SER A 197 -15.35 14.03 2.74
C SER A 197 -15.23 12.62 2.14
N ARG A 198 -15.48 11.58 2.92
CA ARG A 198 -15.42 10.19 2.44
C ARG A 198 -16.31 9.97 1.20
N TRP A 199 -17.48 10.60 1.18
CA TRP A 199 -18.40 10.52 0.05
C TRP A 199 -17.83 11.24 -1.18
N GLN A 200 -17.35 12.49 -1.02
CA GLN A 200 -16.77 13.27 -2.10
C GLN A 200 -15.53 12.58 -2.71
N LEU A 201 -14.67 12.01 -1.86
CA LEU A 201 -13.51 11.28 -2.32
C LEU A 201 -13.92 10.02 -3.11
N ARG A 202 -14.91 9.28 -2.64
CA ARG A 202 -15.43 8.11 -3.34
C ARG A 202 -15.98 8.49 -4.71
N GLN A 203 -16.83 9.49 -4.81
CA GLN A 203 -17.38 9.99 -6.08
C GLN A 203 -16.26 10.39 -7.07
N ALA A 204 -15.22 11.08 -6.55
CA ALA A 204 -14.08 11.46 -7.37
C ALA A 204 -13.29 10.24 -7.88
N MET A 205 -13.09 9.22 -7.03
CA MET A 205 -12.37 7.99 -7.42
C MET A 205 -13.17 7.15 -8.42
N ASP A 206 -14.46 6.96 -8.19
CA ASP A 206 -15.35 6.24 -9.12
C ASP A 206 -15.38 6.92 -10.50
N TYR A 207 -15.42 8.27 -10.52
CA TYR A 207 -15.32 9.03 -11.76
C TYR A 207 -13.97 8.83 -12.47
N LEU A 208 -12.86 8.92 -11.73
CA LEU A 208 -11.52 8.73 -12.26
C LEU A 208 -11.30 7.31 -12.81
N GLU A 209 -11.81 6.29 -12.12
CA GLU A 209 -11.74 4.90 -12.57
C GLU A 209 -12.58 4.67 -13.84
N GLY A 210 -13.79 5.23 -13.90
CA GLY A 210 -14.69 5.12 -15.06
C GLY A 210 -14.20 5.87 -16.30
N HIS A 211 -13.41 6.93 -16.12
CA HIS A 211 -12.96 7.82 -17.21
C HIS A 211 -11.44 7.78 -17.43
N MET A 212 -10.77 6.72 -17.01
CA MET A 212 -9.29 6.62 -17.03
C MET A 212 -8.71 6.79 -18.44
N MET A 213 -9.46 6.40 -19.48
CA MET A 213 -9.06 6.46 -20.90
C MET A 213 -9.45 7.76 -21.60
N GLN A 214 -10.18 8.64 -20.92
CA GLN A 214 -10.71 9.89 -21.47
C GLN A 214 -10.04 11.09 -20.81
N ASP A 215 -10.24 12.28 -21.38
CA ASP A 215 -9.83 13.50 -20.72
C ASP A 215 -10.68 13.72 -19.46
N ILE A 216 -9.99 13.82 -18.32
CA ILE A 216 -10.63 13.99 -17.02
C ILE A 216 -11.02 15.45 -16.85
N SER A 217 -12.32 15.70 -16.73
CA SER A 217 -12.85 17.03 -16.45
C SER A 217 -12.77 17.34 -14.96
N LEU A 218 -11.91 18.30 -14.60
CA LEU A 218 -11.85 18.83 -13.24
C LEU A 218 -13.19 19.49 -12.83
N GLU A 219 -13.90 20.06 -13.81
CA GLU A 219 -15.20 20.68 -13.60
C GLU A 219 -16.25 19.66 -13.19
N GLU A 220 -16.32 18.54 -13.89
CA GLU A 220 -17.26 17.46 -13.57
C GLU A 220 -17.00 16.85 -12.20
N MET A 221 -15.73 16.58 -11.86
CA MET A 221 -15.38 16.09 -10.54
C MET A 221 -15.73 17.08 -9.44
N ALA A 222 -15.49 18.37 -9.65
CA ALA A 222 -15.85 19.42 -8.71
C ALA A 222 -17.37 19.51 -8.54
N LYS A 223 -18.12 19.42 -9.65
CA LYS A 223 -19.57 19.38 -9.64
C LYS A 223 -20.14 18.17 -8.89
N LEU A 224 -19.60 16.99 -9.14
CA LEU A 224 -19.96 15.77 -8.40
C LEU A 224 -19.71 15.90 -6.89
N ALA A 225 -18.64 16.59 -6.51
CA ALA A 225 -18.31 16.82 -5.12
C ALA A 225 -19.04 18.01 -4.47
N GLY A 226 -19.85 18.78 -5.26
CA GLY A 226 -20.53 20.00 -4.77
C GLY A 226 -19.57 21.14 -4.43
N LEU A 227 -18.43 21.25 -5.12
CA LEU A 227 -17.35 22.18 -4.85
C LEU A 227 -16.99 23.02 -6.08
N SER A 228 -16.33 24.18 -5.88
CA SER A 228 -15.64 24.85 -6.99
C SER A 228 -14.41 24.05 -7.44
N GLN A 229 -13.97 24.21 -8.70
CA GLN A 229 -12.79 23.50 -9.24
C GLN A 229 -11.53 23.71 -8.38
N SER A 230 -11.28 24.94 -7.92
CA SER A 230 -10.13 25.28 -7.10
C SER A 230 -10.20 24.65 -5.69
N GLN A 231 -11.39 24.66 -5.07
CA GLN A 231 -11.61 23.98 -3.80
C GLN A 231 -11.43 22.47 -3.94
N PHE A 232 -12.04 21.87 -4.97
CA PHE A 232 -11.91 20.43 -5.24
C PHE A 232 -10.45 20.04 -5.44
N ALA A 233 -9.71 20.72 -6.33
CA ALA A 233 -8.30 20.42 -6.60
C ALA A 233 -7.43 20.51 -5.33
N ARG A 234 -7.66 21.51 -4.50
CA ARG A 234 -6.96 21.68 -3.22
C ARG A 234 -7.32 20.57 -2.23
N LEU A 235 -8.59 20.28 -2.03
CA LEU A 235 -9.06 19.27 -1.08
C LEU A 235 -8.73 17.85 -1.57
N PHE A 236 -8.81 17.59 -2.86
CA PHE A 236 -8.37 16.34 -3.46
C PHE A 236 -6.87 16.10 -3.22
N LYS A 237 -6.03 17.14 -3.44
CA LYS A 237 -4.59 17.06 -3.14
C LYS A 237 -4.33 16.79 -1.67
N VAL A 238 -5.11 17.39 -0.76
CA VAL A 238 -5.02 17.12 0.68
C VAL A 238 -5.39 15.66 0.99
N SER A 239 -6.44 15.13 0.37
CA SER A 239 -6.92 13.76 0.59
C SER A 239 -6.03 12.68 -0.03
N THR A 240 -5.43 12.96 -1.22
CA THR A 240 -4.72 11.96 -2.02
C THR A 240 -3.21 12.20 -2.09
N GLY A 241 -2.74 13.33 -1.58
CA GLY A 241 -1.34 13.75 -1.64
C GLY A 241 -0.92 14.35 -2.98
N MET A 242 -1.76 14.31 -4.02
CA MET A 242 -1.44 14.83 -5.35
C MET A 242 -2.66 15.43 -6.07
N PRO A 243 -2.45 16.35 -7.04
CA PRO A 243 -3.55 16.91 -7.83
C PRO A 243 -4.27 15.84 -8.65
N PRO A 244 -5.57 16.04 -8.99
CA PRO A 244 -6.36 15.09 -9.78
C PRO A 244 -5.71 14.68 -11.10
N TYR A 245 -5.19 15.62 -11.86
CA TYR A 245 -4.48 15.35 -13.13
C TYR A 245 -3.26 14.43 -12.94
N LYS A 246 -2.45 14.69 -11.92
CA LYS A 246 -1.27 13.86 -11.65
C LYS A 246 -1.67 12.45 -11.23
N TRP A 247 -2.71 12.34 -10.42
CA TRP A 247 -3.27 11.06 -10.02
C TRP A 247 -3.73 10.22 -11.23
N SER A 248 -4.48 10.83 -12.14
CA SER A 248 -4.89 10.18 -13.39
C SER A 248 -3.71 9.72 -14.24
N LEU A 249 -2.70 10.58 -14.36
CA LEU A 249 -1.52 10.28 -15.14
C LEU A 249 -0.77 9.07 -14.56
N ASP A 250 -0.62 9.02 -13.23
CA ASP A 250 0.01 7.89 -12.55
C ASP A 250 -0.80 6.59 -12.73
N ALA A 251 -2.14 6.67 -12.71
CA ALA A 251 -3.01 5.53 -12.98
C ALA A 251 -2.86 5.01 -14.43
N ARG A 252 -2.80 5.92 -15.42
CA ARG A 252 -2.53 5.56 -16.83
C ARG A 252 -1.15 4.89 -16.99
N ILE A 253 -0.12 5.39 -16.32
CA ILE A 253 1.22 4.78 -16.35
C ILE A 253 1.22 3.40 -15.71
N LYS A 254 0.54 3.19 -14.60
CA LYS A 254 0.39 1.85 -13.98
C LYS A 254 -0.29 0.87 -14.94
N ARG A 255 -1.37 1.31 -15.58
CA ARG A 255 -2.05 0.49 -16.58
C ARG A 255 -1.15 0.18 -17.77
N ALA A 256 -0.37 1.15 -18.26
CA ALA A 256 0.61 0.93 -19.32
C ALA A 256 1.70 -0.09 -18.91
N GLN A 257 2.16 -0.05 -17.68
CA GLN A 257 3.12 -1.04 -17.16
C GLN A 257 2.54 -2.45 -17.20
N GLU A 258 1.27 -2.64 -16.84
CA GLU A 258 0.60 -3.94 -16.93
C GLU A 258 0.55 -4.45 -18.37
N LEU A 259 0.13 -3.60 -19.32
CA LEU A 259 0.04 -3.96 -20.75
C LEU A 259 1.41 -4.27 -21.35
N LEU A 260 2.45 -3.49 -20.99
CA LEU A 260 3.83 -3.75 -21.40
C LEU A 260 4.32 -5.13 -20.94
N LEU A 261 3.95 -5.53 -19.74
CA LEU A 261 4.37 -6.82 -19.18
C LEU A 261 3.62 -7.99 -19.82
N LEU A 262 2.36 -7.83 -20.23
CA LEU A 262 1.65 -8.81 -21.03
C LEU A 262 2.31 -9.03 -22.38
N GLY A 263 2.97 -8.00 -22.93
CA GLY A 263 3.77 -8.10 -24.14
C GLY A 263 3.01 -8.43 -25.42
N LYS A 264 1.69 -8.26 -25.41
CA LYS A 264 0.80 -8.58 -26.54
C LYS A 264 0.59 -7.40 -27.48
N GLU A 265 0.87 -6.19 -27.02
CA GLU A 265 0.53 -4.93 -27.70
C GLU A 265 1.78 -4.15 -28.11
N SER A 266 1.67 -3.37 -29.16
CA SER A 266 2.69 -2.40 -29.54
C SER A 266 2.70 -1.21 -28.57
N ILE A 267 3.84 -0.52 -28.46
CA ILE A 267 3.96 0.68 -27.61
C ILE A 267 2.98 1.77 -28.05
N SER A 268 2.72 1.90 -29.35
CA SER A 268 1.75 2.83 -29.89
C SER A 268 0.33 2.45 -29.48
N ALA A 269 -0.03 1.17 -29.56
CA ALA A 269 -1.35 0.68 -29.13
C ALA A 269 -1.56 0.89 -27.62
N ILE A 270 -0.54 0.60 -26.80
CA ILE A 270 -0.58 0.84 -25.36
C ILE A 270 -0.79 2.34 -25.05
N ALA A 271 -0.11 3.24 -25.79
CA ALA A 271 -0.29 4.67 -25.60
C ALA A 271 -1.74 5.09 -25.78
N ILE A 272 -2.37 4.66 -26.87
CA ILE A 272 -3.80 4.95 -27.16
C ILE A 272 -4.71 4.31 -26.12
N GLN A 273 -4.50 3.02 -25.82
CA GLN A 273 -5.32 2.28 -24.83
C GLN A 273 -5.23 2.85 -23.41
N THR A 274 -4.18 3.58 -23.11
CA THR A 274 -3.97 4.20 -21.81
C THR A 274 -4.29 5.70 -21.81
N GLY A 275 -4.97 6.21 -22.86
CA GLY A 275 -5.49 7.56 -22.92
C GLY A 275 -4.44 8.64 -23.21
N PHE A 276 -3.32 8.30 -23.83
CA PHE A 276 -2.36 9.29 -24.33
C PHE A 276 -2.69 9.65 -25.78
N ALA A 277 -2.52 10.94 -26.11
CA ALA A 277 -2.79 11.44 -27.46
C ALA A 277 -1.91 10.79 -28.53
N ASP A 278 -0.65 10.51 -28.19
CA ASP A 278 0.31 9.86 -29.08
C ASP A 278 1.42 9.13 -28.33
N GLN A 279 2.18 8.31 -29.05
CA GLN A 279 3.29 7.53 -28.50
C GLN A 279 4.42 8.40 -27.94
N SER A 280 4.67 9.60 -28.49
CA SER A 280 5.74 10.48 -28.05
C SER A 280 5.43 11.09 -26.69
N HIS A 281 4.21 11.56 -26.51
CA HIS A 281 3.69 12.03 -25.22
C HIS A 281 3.73 10.94 -24.18
N PHE A 282 3.25 9.74 -24.52
CA PHE A 282 3.32 8.57 -23.67
C PHE A 282 4.78 8.26 -23.24
N THR A 283 5.70 8.14 -24.20
CA THR A 283 7.09 7.76 -23.91
C THR A 283 7.79 8.77 -22.99
N LYS A 284 7.59 10.07 -23.21
CA LYS A 284 8.15 11.15 -22.36
C LYS A 284 7.60 11.06 -20.94
N THR A 285 6.27 10.88 -20.82
CA THR A 285 5.58 10.81 -19.53
C THR A 285 5.94 9.55 -18.77
N PHE A 286 5.97 8.41 -19.45
CA PHE A 286 6.37 7.14 -18.88
C PHE A 286 7.81 7.18 -18.35
N ARG A 287 8.75 7.73 -19.15
CA ARG A 287 10.14 7.88 -18.71
C ARG A 287 10.26 8.80 -17.49
N ARG A 288 9.49 9.89 -17.44
CA ARG A 288 9.47 10.80 -16.27
C ARG A 288 8.97 10.09 -15.01
N ALA A 289 7.97 9.21 -15.15
CA ALA A 289 7.37 8.48 -14.02
C ALA A 289 8.20 7.28 -13.55
N THR A 290 8.89 6.58 -14.49
CA THR A 290 9.53 5.28 -14.20
C THR A 290 11.05 5.30 -14.31
N GLY A 291 11.64 6.39 -14.78
CA GLY A 291 13.08 6.54 -15.01
C GLY A 291 13.60 5.87 -16.30
N ALA A 292 12.76 5.11 -17.03
CA ALA A 292 13.17 4.39 -18.24
C ALA A 292 12.13 4.54 -19.37
N THR A 293 12.56 4.34 -20.63
CA THR A 293 11.59 4.28 -21.75
C THR A 293 10.70 3.04 -21.62
N PRO A 294 9.46 3.03 -22.17
CA PRO A 294 8.58 1.86 -22.13
C PRO A 294 9.28 0.58 -22.61
N LYS A 295 10.04 0.65 -23.69
CA LYS A 295 10.79 -0.48 -24.26
C LYS A 295 11.89 -0.99 -23.34
N ASP A 296 12.68 -0.09 -22.76
CA ASP A 296 13.76 -0.46 -21.83
C ASP A 296 13.20 -0.99 -20.51
N TRP A 297 12.12 -0.37 -20.04
CA TRP A 297 11.42 -0.80 -18.84
C TRP A 297 10.84 -2.23 -19.01
N GLN A 298 10.22 -2.51 -20.17
CA GLN A 298 9.70 -3.83 -20.52
C GLN A 298 10.83 -4.87 -20.60
N ARG A 299 11.93 -4.54 -21.29
CA ARG A 299 13.08 -5.44 -21.48
C ARG A 299 13.71 -5.84 -20.14
N LYS A 300 13.84 -4.91 -19.20
CA LYS A 300 14.40 -5.20 -17.87
C LYS A 300 13.50 -6.05 -16.97
N ARG A 301 12.23 -6.20 -17.30
CA ARG A 301 11.22 -6.89 -16.49
C ARG A 301 10.56 -8.11 -17.18
N LYS A 302 10.86 -8.35 -18.44
CA LYS A 302 10.63 -9.66 -19.08
C LYS A 302 11.76 -10.58 -18.62
N LEU A 303 11.48 -11.36 -17.59
CA LEU A 303 12.23 -12.56 -17.22
C LEU A 303 11.69 -13.74 -17.99
#